data_fa469e8d177f866ae6ecba0e01d3a163
#
_entry.id   fa469e8d177f866ae6ecba0e01d3a163
#
_cell.length_a   1.000
_cell.length_b   1.000
_cell.length_c   1.000
_cell.angle_alpha   90.00
_cell.angle_beta   90.00
_cell.angle_gamma   90.00
#
_symmetry.space_group_name_H-M   'P 1'
#
loop_
_entity.id
_entity.type
_entity.pdbx_description
1 polymer ?
#
loop_
_entity_poly.entity_id
_entity_poly.type
_entity_poly.pdbx_seq_one_letter_code
_entity_poly.pdbx_strand_id
1 'polypeptide(L)'
;HGATLLVLPTSLQGMHSGFTITTWNLLHAMAIPPNSGATLYSAMKSLTQEINSDVIAIQEVDVHQSRSGNGNQVKEIAELIGAKYWAFAPSIYGTPSEKWEGIKEDLIFDNSNPPPSREMYGIGIVSKVPVKKWHRINLGKAPLGMPLLVAGEKRPQFLYVSDEPRSALVAELENGISVTTTHLSFVPIKNVLQLKKITKWVEQLDGVHIVTGDFNLPWGLAPIISGWQDLVKGPTYPSWKPSLEFDYIMSKELSANDVIPKIHSHHGISDHLASSITIR
;
A
#
# COMPACT_ATOMS: atom_id res chain seq x y z
N HIS A 1 -36.62 -7.84 6.09
CA HIS A 1 -35.37 -8.62 6.20
C HIS A 1 -34.35 -7.71 6.84
N GLY A 2 -34.10 -7.92 8.16
CA GLY A 2 -33.21 -7.10 8.99
C GLY A 2 -31.75 -7.37 8.62
N ALA A 3 -31.01 -6.33 8.26
CA ALA A 3 -29.57 -6.37 8.28
C ALA A 3 -29.12 -6.46 9.74
N THR A 4 -28.62 -7.59 10.14
CA THR A 4 -27.97 -7.75 11.44
C THR A 4 -26.66 -6.97 11.36
N LEU A 5 -26.63 -5.78 11.95
CA LEU A 5 -25.39 -5.10 12.27
C LEU A 5 -24.63 -6.03 13.22
N LEU A 6 -23.56 -6.65 12.73
CA LEU A 6 -22.55 -7.28 13.57
C LEU A 6 -21.88 -6.16 14.39
N VAL A 7 -22.44 -5.89 15.57
CA VAL A 7 -21.75 -5.07 16.56
C VAL A 7 -20.58 -5.92 17.04
N LEU A 8 -19.36 -5.47 16.71
CA LEU A 8 -18.15 -6.06 17.30
C LEU A 8 -18.33 -6.09 18.82
N PRO A 9 -18.00 -7.18 19.48
CA PRO A 9 -18.02 -7.21 20.93
C PRO A 9 -17.16 -6.05 21.45
N THR A 10 -17.67 -5.32 22.41
CA THR A 10 -16.99 -4.17 23.07
C THR A 10 -15.57 -4.50 23.55
N SER A 11 -15.24 -5.78 23.71
CA SER A 11 -13.92 -6.30 24.03
C SER A 11 -12.89 -6.14 22.88
N LEU A 12 -13.29 -6.20 21.61
CA LEU A 12 -12.37 -6.06 20.47
C LEU A 12 -11.97 -4.59 20.24
N GLN A 13 -12.88 -3.65 20.43
CA GLN A 13 -12.59 -2.21 20.33
C GLN A 13 -11.57 -1.78 21.39
N GLY A 14 -11.70 -2.23 22.62
CA GLY A 14 -10.75 -1.91 23.70
C GLY A 14 -9.36 -2.49 23.52
N MET A 15 -9.21 -3.63 22.84
CA MET A 15 -7.93 -4.29 22.58
C MET A 15 -7.09 -3.59 21.49
N HIS A 16 -7.73 -2.84 20.59
CA HIS A 16 -7.06 -2.22 19.43
C HIS A 16 -7.07 -0.70 19.47
N SER A 17 -7.59 -0.09 20.54
CA SER A 17 -7.65 1.36 20.69
C SER A 17 -6.26 1.99 20.56
N GLY A 18 -6.15 3.03 19.74
CA GLY A 18 -4.90 3.70 19.45
C GLY A 18 -4.04 3.05 18.36
N PHE A 19 -4.40 1.85 17.89
CA PHE A 19 -3.65 1.18 16.82
C PHE A 19 -3.78 1.93 15.49
N THR A 20 -2.64 2.28 14.91
CA THR A 20 -2.57 3.16 13.73
C THR A 20 -1.97 2.44 12.54
N ILE A 21 -2.69 2.49 11.42
CA ILE A 21 -2.26 1.93 10.14
C ILE A 21 -2.16 3.06 9.12
N THR A 22 -1.04 3.11 8.41
CA THR A 22 -0.77 4.07 7.33
C THR A 22 -0.55 3.34 6.02
N THR A 23 -1.07 3.87 4.93
CA THR A 23 -0.74 3.43 3.56
C THR A 23 -0.11 4.56 2.76
N TRP A 24 0.85 4.23 1.93
CA TRP A 24 1.52 5.20 1.05
C TRP A 24 2.09 4.55 -0.21
N ASN A 25 1.64 5.01 -1.36
CA ASN A 25 2.36 4.77 -2.61
C ASN A 25 3.55 5.72 -2.65
N LEU A 26 4.75 5.19 -2.59
CA LEU A 26 5.99 5.98 -2.41
C LEU A 26 6.56 6.55 -3.70
N LEU A 27 6.12 6.07 -4.88
CA LEU A 27 6.80 6.37 -6.15
C LEU A 27 8.34 6.24 -6.00
N HIS A 28 8.79 5.12 -5.43
CA HIS A 28 10.21 4.83 -5.10
C HIS A 28 10.96 5.97 -4.39
N ALA A 29 10.24 6.79 -3.61
CA ALA A 29 10.73 7.97 -2.91
C ALA A 29 11.26 9.08 -3.82
N MET A 30 10.73 9.19 -5.04
CA MET A 30 11.06 10.27 -5.96
C MET A 30 10.66 11.61 -5.37
N ALA A 31 11.60 12.56 -5.34
CA ALA A 31 11.34 13.93 -4.91
C ALA A 31 10.34 14.63 -5.82
N ILE A 32 9.37 15.35 -5.24
CA ILE A 32 8.40 16.17 -5.97
C ILE A 32 8.30 17.53 -5.27
N PRO A 33 8.69 18.63 -5.91
CA PRO A 33 9.29 18.68 -7.27
C PRO A 33 10.68 18.00 -7.30
N PRO A 34 11.14 17.51 -8.48
CA PRO A 34 12.35 16.69 -8.60
C PRO A 34 13.64 17.33 -8.06
N ASN A 35 13.71 18.65 -8.03
CA ASN A 35 14.87 19.42 -7.56
C ASN A 35 14.75 19.88 -6.10
N SER A 36 13.75 19.43 -5.35
CA SER A 36 13.54 19.87 -3.96
C SER A 36 14.57 19.33 -2.98
N GLY A 37 15.30 18.27 -3.33
CA GLY A 37 16.23 17.59 -2.43
C GLY A 37 15.57 16.70 -1.38
N ALA A 38 14.25 16.51 -1.43
CA ALA A 38 13.54 15.59 -0.54
C ALA A 38 14.01 14.15 -0.75
N THR A 39 14.10 13.40 0.35
CA THR A 39 14.56 12.02 0.39
C THR A 39 13.55 11.15 1.16
N LEU A 40 13.71 9.84 1.06
CA LEU A 40 12.94 8.91 1.89
C LEU A 40 13.10 9.23 3.39
N TYR A 41 14.33 9.51 3.81
CA TYR A 41 14.62 9.87 5.21
C TYR A 41 13.87 11.13 5.65
N SER A 42 13.98 12.23 4.89
CA SER A 42 13.31 13.49 5.21
C SER A 42 11.79 13.36 5.22
N ALA A 43 11.24 12.61 4.27
CA ALA A 43 9.81 12.36 4.16
C ALA A 43 9.28 11.52 5.34
N MET A 44 9.98 10.45 5.71
CA MET A 44 9.59 9.62 6.84
C MET A 44 9.70 10.37 8.17
N LYS A 45 10.75 11.17 8.34
CA LYS A 45 10.90 12.06 9.52
C LYS A 45 9.73 13.04 9.64
N SER A 46 9.32 13.63 8.51
CA SER A 46 8.18 14.54 8.47
C SER A 46 6.86 13.83 8.77
N LEU A 47 6.63 12.65 8.17
CA LEU A 47 5.42 11.85 8.42
C LEU A 47 5.30 11.43 9.88
N THR A 48 6.39 11.00 10.52
CA THR A 48 6.39 10.58 11.93
C THR A 48 6.13 11.72 12.91
N GLN A 49 6.28 12.98 12.50
CA GLN A 49 5.84 14.14 13.28
C GLN A 49 4.32 14.32 13.24
N GLU A 50 3.66 13.86 12.18
CA GLU A 50 2.20 13.94 12.04
C GLU A 50 1.48 12.74 12.66
N ILE A 51 2.07 11.55 12.58
CA ILE A 51 1.42 10.30 12.98
C ILE A 51 2.44 9.27 13.48
N ASN A 52 2.11 8.58 14.55
CA ASN A 52 2.89 7.46 15.06
C ASN A 52 2.24 6.15 14.60
N SER A 53 2.65 5.65 13.44
CA SER A 53 2.09 4.44 12.85
C SER A 53 2.64 3.17 13.50
N ASP A 54 1.76 2.24 13.79
CA ASP A 54 2.14 0.88 14.21
C ASP A 54 2.47 -0.01 13.01
N VAL A 55 1.76 0.20 11.90
CA VAL A 55 1.97 -0.49 10.63
C VAL A 55 1.96 0.53 9.49
N ILE A 56 2.91 0.42 8.57
CA ILE A 56 2.90 1.16 7.31
C ILE A 56 2.90 0.16 6.14
N ALA A 57 1.86 0.27 5.31
CA ALA A 57 1.70 -0.47 4.08
C ALA A 57 2.16 0.40 2.91
N ILE A 58 3.08 -0.09 2.11
CA ILE A 58 3.78 0.69 1.08
C ILE A 58 3.68 0.04 -0.29
N GLN A 59 3.53 0.88 -1.30
CA GLN A 59 3.49 0.49 -2.69
C GLN A 59 4.58 1.26 -3.45
N GLU A 60 4.94 0.76 -4.61
CA GLU A 60 5.99 1.31 -5.47
C GLU A 60 7.32 1.51 -4.73
N VAL A 61 7.81 0.44 -4.12
CA VAL A 61 9.11 0.44 -3.42
C VAL A 61 10.18 -0.26 -4.22
N ASP A 62 11.37 0.28 -4.14
CA ASP A 62 12.58 -0.24 -4.77
C ASP A 62 13.43 -1.03 -3.77
N VAL A 63 14.03 -2.09 -4.28
CA VAL A 63 15.10 -2.83 -3.61
C VAL A 63 16.27 -2.99 -4.57
N HIS A 64 17.45 -2.53 -4.15
CA HIS A 64 18.71 -2.56 -4.93
C HIS A 64 18.65 -1.86 -6.29
N GLN A 65 17.81 -0.82 -6.42
CA GLN A 65 17.69 0.00 -7.63
C GLN A 65 18.69 1.16 -7.58
N SER A 66 19.45 1.37 -8.67
CA SER A 66 20.40 2.49 -8.75
C SER A 66 19.73 3.86 -8.67
N ARG A 67 18.52 3.98 -9.24
CA ARG A 67 17.74 5.23 -9.23
C ARG A 67 17.34 5.70 -7.82
N SER A 68 17.34 4.81 -6.84
CA SER A 68 16.95 5.09 -5.46
C SER A 68 18.05 4.76 -4.43
N GLY A 69 19.32 4.73 -4.87
CA GLY A 69 20.49 4.60 -3.99
C GLY A 69 20.88 3.18 -3.60
N ASN A 70 20.42 2.17 -4.34
CA ASN A 70 20.75 0.74 -4.18
C ASN A 70 20.37 0.13 -2.82
N GLY A 71 19.53 0.80 -2.03
CA GLY A 71 19.08 0.32 -0.73
C GLY A 71 17.85 -0.58 -0.81
N ASN A 72 17.40 -1.01 0.36
CA ASN A 72 16.11 -1.67 0.55
C ASN A 72 15.15 -0.69 1.23
N GLN A 73 14.27 -0.07 0.45
CA GLN A 73 13.39 0.98 0.96
C GLN A 73 12.43 0.48 2.05
N VAL A 74 12.00 -0.78 2.00
CA VAL A 74 11.14 -1.35 3.05
C VAL A 74 11.88 -1.45 4.38
N LYS A 75 13.11 -1.99 4.35
CA LYS A 75 13.96 -2.08 5.54
C LYS A 75 14.32 -0.71 6.09
N GLU A 76 14.66 0.25 5.22
CA GLU A 76 14.97 1.63 5.63
C GLU A 76 13.79 2.27 6.36
N ILE A 77 12.55 2.11 5.87
CA ILE A 77 11.36 2.62 6.54
C ILE A 77 11.17 1.93 7.90
N ALA A 78 11.36 0.62 7.98
CA ALA A 78 11.27 -0.10 9.25
C ALA A 78 12.24 0.48 10.29
N GLU A 79 13.48 0.71 9.91
CA GLU A 79 14.51 1.31 10.77
C GLU A 79 14.15 2.73 11.20
N LEU A 80 13.65 3.56 10.27
CA LEU A 80 13.30 4.95 10.54
C LEU A 80 12.13 5.12 11.52
N ILE A 81 11.17 4.19 11.54
CA ILE A 81 10.03 4.25 12.47
C ILE A 81 10.21 3.35 13.71
N GLY A 82 11.34 2.65 13.81
CA GLY A 82 11.59 1.71 14.90
C GLY A 82 10.75 0.43 14.83
N ALA A 83 10.33 0.02 13.63
CA ALA A 83 9.63 -1.24 13.41
C ALA A 83 10.61 -2.42 13.38
N LYS A 84 10.27 -3.50 14.06
CA LYS A 84 11.11 -4.71 14.11
C LYS A 84 10.77 -5.71 13.01
N TYR A 85 9.59 -5.61 12.41
CA TYR A 85 9.07 -6.57 11.44
C TYR A 85 8.84 -5.86 10.11
N TRP A 86 9.31 -6.47 9.05
CA TRP A 86 9.06 -5.99 7.70
C TRP A 86 9.06 -7.15 6.72
N ALA A 87 8.32 -7.01 5.63
CA ALA A 87 8.40 -7.90 4.49
C ALA A 87 8.26 -7.13 3.18
N PHE A 88 8.89 -7.66 2.15
CA PHE A 88 8.86 -7.17 0.78
C PHE A 88 8.40 -8.26 -0.17
N ALA A 89 7.41 -7.97 -0.99
CA ALA A 89 6.91 -8.83 -2.04
C ALA A 89 7.22 -8.19 -3.40
N PRO A 90 8.27 -8.64 -4.11
CA PRO A 90 8.60 -8.11 -5.42
C PRO A 90 7.61 -8.59 -6.47
N SER A 91 7.23 -7.72 -7.40
CA SER A 91 6.43 -8.05 -8.58
C SER A 91 7.28 -8.25 -9.83
N ILE A 92 8.41 -7.54 -9.91
CA ILE A 92 9.34 -7.62 -11.03
C ILE A 92 10.80 -7.60 -10.57
N TYR A 93 11.66 -8.22 -11.37
CA TYR A 93 13.10 -7.94 -11.42
C TYR A 93 13.34 -6.85 -12.46
N GLY A 94 14.22 -5.89 -12.16
CA GLY A 94 14.51 -4.74 -13.02
C GLY A 94 13.69 -3.53 -12.64
N THR A 95 13.57 -2.58 -13.57
CA THR A 95 13.00 -1.23 -13.35
C THR A 95 11.73 -1.05 -14.16
N PRO A 96 10.60 -0.63 -13.53
CA PRO A 96 9.38 -0.30 -14.27
C PRO A 96 9.66 0.75 -15.36
N SER A 97 8.97 0.62 -16.47
CA SER A 97 9.13 1.46 -17.68
C SER A 97 10.46 1.33 -18.43
N GLU A 98 11.34 0.45 -17.96
CA GLU A 98 12.60 0.12 -18.62
C GLU A 98 12.61 -1.38 -18.97
N LYS A 99 13.66 -2.09 -18.61
CA LYS A 99 13.77 -3.53 -18.80
C LYS A 99 13.42 -4.24 -17.49
N TRP A 100 12.43 -5.09 -17.54
CA TRP A 100 12.01 -5.88 -16.37
C TRP A 100 11.52 -7.29 -16.76
N GLU A 101 11.53 -8.16 -15.77
CA GLU A 101 11.02 -9.53 -15.85
C GLU A 101 10.03 -9.76 -14.72
N GLY A 102 8.83 -10.25 -15.05
CA GLY A 102 7.78 -10.52 -14.06
C GLY A 102 8.14 -11.69 -13.14
N ILE A 103 7.85 -11.53 -11.86
CA ILE A 103 8.02 -12.57 -10.85
C ILE A 103 6.72 -13.35 -10.75
N LYS A 104 6.82 -14.68 -10.92
CA LYS A 104 5.68 -15.62 -10.86
C LYS A 104 5.65 -16.42 -9.56
N GLU A 105 6.80 -16.50 -8.89
CA GLU A 105 7.00 -17.22 -7.65
C GLU A 105 6.35 -16.49 -6.47
N ASP A 106 6.06 -17.22 -5.40
CA ASP A 106 5.51 -16.68 -4.15
C ASP A 106 6.61 -16.11 -3.24
N LEU A 107 7.45 -15.21 -3.79
CA LEU A 107 8.58 -14.65 -3.07
C LEU A 107 8.13 -13.62 -2.03
N ILE A 108 8.61 -13.80 -0.80
CA ILE A 108 8.53 -12.83 0.29
C ILE A 108 9.91 -12.75 0.91
N PHE A 109 10.45 -11.55 0.99
CA PHE A 109 11.72 -11.27 1.66
C PHE A 109 11.46 -10.53 2.97
N ASP A 110 12.23 -10.87 3.99
CA ASP A 110 12.16 -10.29 5.33
C ASP A 110 13.53 -10.33 6.02
N ASN A 111 13.59 -10.08 7.33
CA ASN A 111 14.83 -10.14 8.08
C ASN A 111 15.50 -11.53 8.08
N SER A 112 14.70 -12.60 8.05
CA SER A 112 15.20 -13.98 8.08
C SER A 112 15.54 -14.51 6.68
N ASN A 113 14.95 -13.90 5.66
CA ASN A 113 15.15 -14.22 4.25
C ASN A 113 15.38 -12.92 3.46
N PRO A 114 16.55 -12.27 3.57
CA PRO A 114 16.83 -10.99 2.93
C PRO A 114 16.85 -11.12 1.40
N PRO A 115 16.47 -10.05 0.67
CA PRO A 115 16.49 -10.07 -0.78
C PRO A 115 17.93 -10.19 -1.32
N PRO A 116 18.14 -10.92 -2.43
CA PRO A 116 19.44 -10.99 -3.08
C PRO A 116 19.83 -9.64 -3.69
N SER A 117 21.12 -9.45 -4.00
CA SER A 117 21.65 -8.26 -4.66
C SER A 117 21.21 -8.19 -6.13
N ARG A 118 19.94 -7.97 -6.35
CA ARG A 118 19.30 -7.85 -7.67
C ARG A 118 18.25 -6.74 -7.62
N GLU A 119 18.14 -5.96 -8.67
CA GLU A 119 17.14 -4.90 -8.79
C GLU A 119 15.74 -5.50 -8.75
N MET A 120 14.91 -5.02 -7.84
CA MET A 120 13.52 -5.44 -7.67
C MET A 120 12.63 -4.24 -7.35
N TYR A 121 11.35 -4.42 -7.64
CA TYR A 121 10.32 -3.43 -7.38
C TYR A 121 9.03 -4.15 -6.96
N GLY A 122 8.32 -3.59 -6.01
CA GLY A 122 7.10 -4.21 -5.52
C GLY A 122 6.42 -3.45 -4.40
N ILE A 123 5.92 -4.20 -3.44
CA ILE A 123 5.15 -3.72 -2.28
C ILE A 123 5.78 -4.23 -0.98
N GLY A 124 5.50 -3.53 0.12
CA GLY A 124 6.02 -3.91 1.43
C GLY A 124 5.09 -3.55 2.57
N ILE A 125 5.33 -4.16 3.72
CA ILE A 125 4.71 -3.81 5.00
C ILE A 125 5.81 -3.73 6.04
N VAL A 126 5.76 -2.70 6.88
CA VAL A 126 6.56 -2.60 8.09
C VAL A 126 5.64 -2.57 9.31
N SER A 127 6.03 -3.23 10.39
CA SER A 127 5.20 -3.37 11.58
C SER A 127 6.01 -3.27 12.86
N LYS A 128 5.53 -2.49 13.83
CA LYS A 128 6.02 -2.51 15.22
C LYS A 128 5.42 -3.68 16.00
N VAL A 129 4.26 -4.16 15.58
CA VAL A 129 3.56 -5.29 16.19
C VAL A 129 4.11 -6.60 15.61
N PRO A 130 4.30 -7.64 16.43
CA PRO A 130 4.73 -8.93 15.95
C PRO A 130 3.82 -9.51 14.87
N VAL A 131 4.44 -10.04 13.83
CA VAL A 131 3.75 -10.69 12.71
C VAL A 131 3.78 -12.20 12.94
N LYS A 132 2.61 -12.80 13.03
CA LYS A 132 2.41 -14.23 13.17
C LYS A 132 2.77 -14.97 11.89
N LYS A 133 2.33 -14.43 10.74
CA LYS A 133 2.55 -15.02 9.43
C LYS A 133 2.46 -13.99 8.31
N TRP A 134 3.33 -14.13 7.33
CA TRP A 134 3.25 -13.42 6.05
C TRP A 134 2.60 -14.29 5.00
N HIS A 135 1.73 -13.69 4.17
CA HIS A 135 1.12 -14.36 3.02
C HIS A 135 1.28 -13.49 1.78
N ARG A 136 1.37 -14.13 0.63
CA ARG A 136 1.38 -13.47 -0.67
C ARG A 136 0.26 -14.02 -1.54
N ILE A 137 -0.45 -13.12 -2.23
CA ILE A 137 -1.50 -13.46 -3.19
C ILE A 137 -1.05 -12.93 -4.56
N ASN A 138 -0.78 -13.82 -5.51
CA ASN A 138 -0.46 -13.41 -6.86
C ASN A 138 -1.75 -13.08 -7.62
N LEU A 139 -1.78 -11.90 -8.23
CA LEU A 139 -2.97 -11.32 -8.87
C LEU A 139 -2.86 -11.32 -10.40
N GLY A 140 -1.68 -11.64 -10.93
CA GLY A 140 -1.39 -11.54 -12.35
C GLY A 140 -1.40 -10.11 -12.87
N LYS A 141 -1.39 -9.99 -14.19
CA LYS A 141 -1.43 -8.71 -14.91
C LYS A 141 -2.52 -8.73 -15.98
N ALA A 142 -2.89 -7.56 -16.50
CA ALA A 142 -3.70 -7.48 -17.71
C ALA A 142 -2.89 -7.96 -18.92
N PRO A 143 -3.53 -8.59 -19.92
CA PRO A 143 -2.85 -9.04 -21.14
C PRO A 143 -2.33 -7.86 -21.99
N LEU A 144 -3.02 -6.72 -21.91
CA LEU A 144 -2.68 -5.49 -22.61
C LEU A 144 -2.49 -4.36 -21.59
N GLY A 145 -1.58 -3.43 -21.88
CA GLY A 145 -1.50 -2.17 -21.16
C GLY A 145 -2.53 -1.17 -21.68
N MET A 146 -2.35 0.09 -21.30
CA MET A 146 -3.17 1.19 -21.79
C MET A 146 -2.35 2.49 -21.88
N PRO A 147 -2.81 3.48 -22.67
CA PRO A 147 -2.18 4.80 -22.65
C PRO A 147 -2.45 5.49 -21.32
N LEU A 148 -1.38 5.94 -20.69
CA LEU A 148 -1.45 6.73 -19.45
C LEU A 148 -0.91 8.13 -19.71
N LEU A 149 -1.51 9.11 -19.04
CA LEU A 149 -0.97 10.46 -19.00
C LEU A 149 0.12 10.50 -17.93
N VAL A 150 1.36 10.59 -18.35
CA VAL A 150 2.52 10.67 -17.47
C VAL A 150 3.12 12.07 -17.47
N ALA A 151 3.68 12.47 -16.34
CA ALA A 151 4.42 13.72 -16.25
C ALA A 151 5.70 13.62 -17.11
N GLY A 152 5.76 14.38 -18.18
CA GLY A 152 6.98 14.56 -18.96
C GLY A 152 7.78 15.78 -18.48
N GLU A 153 9.05 15.89 -18.87
CA GLU A 153 9.94 16.99 -18.44
C GLU A 153 9.40 18.39 -18.75
N LYS A 154 8.62 18.55 -19.84
CA LYS A 154 8.09 19.85 -20.30
C LYS A 154 6.57 19.92 -20.36
N ARG A 155 5.88 18.82 -20.53
CA ARG A 155 4.41 18.70 -20.57
C ARG A 155 3.96 17.25 -20.36
N PRO A 156 2.71 17.06 -19.89
CA PRO A 156 2.12 15.72 -19.83
C PRO A 156 2.15 15.03 -21.20
N GLN A 157 2.47 13.76 -21.20
CA GLN A 157 2.54 12.94 -22.42
C GLN A 157 1.69 11.68 -22.23
N PHE A 158 0.99 11.27 -23.29
CA PHE A 158 0.37 9.96 -23.33
C PHE A 158 1.42 8.92 -23.74
N LEU A 159 1.69 7.99 -22.82
CA LEU A 159 2.56 6.84 -23.09
C LEU A 159 1.74 5.57 -22.91
N TYR A 160 1.90 4.64 -23.86
CA TYR A 160 1.39 3.29 -23.68
C TYR A 160 2.25 2.56 -22.66
N VAL A 161 1.62 2.14 -21.57
CA VAL A 161 2.29 1.43 -20.46
C VAL A 161 1.75 0.01 -20.41
N SER A 162 2.64 -0.97 -20.53
CA SER A 162 2.31 -2.37 -20.31
C SER A 162 2.00 -2.59 -18.83
N ASP A 163 0.98 -3.40 -18.55
CA ASP A 163 0.70 -3.79 -17.18
C ASP A 163 1.79 -4.73 -16.66
N GLU A 164 2.08 -4.64 -15.39
CA GLU A 164 3.03 -5.49 -14.68
C GLU A 164 2.30 -6.48 -13.77
N PRO A 165 2.94 -7.60 -13.39
CA PRO A 165 2.36 -8.51 -12.42
C PRO A 165 2.06 -7.81 -11.10
N ARG A 166 0.90 -8.08 -10.53
CA ARG A 166 0.46 -7.53 -9.25
C ARG A 166 0.39 -8.63 -8.20
N SER A 167 0.57 -8.24 -6.97
CA SER A 167 0.39 -9.11 -5.81
C SER A 167 -0.20 -8.34 -4.64
N ALA A 168 -0.69 -9.08 -3.65
CA ALA A 168 -0.99 -8.57 -2.34
C ALA A 168 -0.07 -9.24 -1.33
N LEU A 169 0.40 -8.47 -0.36
CA LEU A 169 1.17 -8.94 0.79
C LEU A 169 0.31 -8.79 2.04
N VAL A 170 0.17 -9.86 2.80
CA VAL A 170 -0.66 -9.90 4.01
C VAL A 170 0.21 -10.14 5.23
N ALA A 171 0.12 -9.25 6.21
CA ALA A 171 0.65 -9.43 7.55
C ALA A 171 -0.48 -9.89 8.48
N GLU A 172 -0.44 -11.14 8.90
CA GLU A 172 -1.30 -11.65 9.98
C GLU A 172 -0.62 -11.32 11.30
N LEU A 173 -1.13 -10.30 12.01
CA LEU A 173 -0.52 -9.79 13.23
C LEU A 173 -0.93 -10.62 14.46
N GLU A 174 -0.04 -10.66 15.46
CA GLU A 174 -0.31 -11.34 16.73
C GLU A 174 -1.50 -10.73 17.51
N ASN A 175 -1.84 -9.47 17.25
CA ASN A 175 -2.97 -8.80 17.89
C ASN A 175 -4.34 -9.14 17.27
N GLY A 176 -4.40 -10.05 16.29
CA GLY A 176 -5.66 -10.45 15.64
C GLY A 176 -6.12 -9.55 14.51
N ILE A 177 -5.31 -8.58 14.06
CA ILE A 177 -5.56 -7.79 12.85
C ILE A 177 -4.74 -8.37 11.70
N SER A 178 -5.34 -8.52 10.54
CA SER A 178 -4.59 -8.75 9.30
C SER A 178 -4.53 -7.46 8.49
N VAL A 179 -3.33 -7.08 8.05
CA VAL A 179 -3.10 -5.91 7.20
C VAL A 179 -2.59 -6.38 5.86
N THR A 180 -3.32 -6.01 4.82
CA THR A 180 -2.96 -6.32 3.43
C THR A 180 -2.55 -5.05 2.72
N THR A 181 -1.41 -5.07 2.04
CA THR A 181 -1.02 -4.05 1.07
C THR A 181 -1.12 -4.58 -0.34
N THR A 182 -1.53 -3.73 -1.27
CA THR A 182 -1.55 -4.04 -2.70
C THR A 182 -1.42 -2.78 -3.55
N HIS A 183 -0.91 -2.96 -4.76
CA HIS A 183 -0.96 -1.97 -5.83
C HIS A 183 -1.65 -2.64 -7.03
N LEU A 184 -2.91 -2.33 -7.25
CA LEU A 184 -3.72 -2.97 -8.29
C LEU A 184 -3.37 -2.45 -9.68
N SER A 185 -3.71 -3.23 -10.70
CA SER A 185 -3.57 -2.83 -12.09
C SER A 185 -4.30 -1.49 -12.34
N PHE A 186 -3.71 -0.65 -13.18
CA PHE A 186 -4.37 0.54 -13.70
C PHE A 186 -5.37 0.21 -14.83
N VAL A 187 -5.38 -1.04 -15.33
CA VAL A 187 -6.28 -1.47 -16.39
C VAL A 187 -7.68 -1.75 -15.82
N PRO A 188 -8.73 -1.08 -16.30
CA PRO A 188 -10.10 -1.32 -15.86
C PRO A 188 -10.50 -2.78 -15.99
N ILE A 189 -11.42 -3.22 -15.13
CA ILE A 189 -11.87 -4.62 -14.99
C ILE A 189 -10.80 -5.50 -14.34
N LYS A 190 -9.53 -5.41 -14.75
CA LYS A 190 -8.45 -6.19 -14.11
C LYS A 190 -8.30 -5.83 -12.64
N ASN A 191 -8.28 -4.54 -12.30
CA ASN A 191 -8.24 -4.06 -10.91
C ASN A 191 -9.46 -4.54 -10.10
N VAL A 192 -10.64 -4.53 -10.69
CA VAL A 192 -11.87 -5.05 -10.05
C VAL A 192 -11.72 -6.52 -9.69
N LEU A 193 -11.27 -7.35 -10.63
CA LEU A 193 -11.06 -8.78 -10.42
C LEU A 193 -9.99 -9.05 -9.37
N GLN A 194 -8.94 -8.25 -9.37
CA GLN A 194 -7.85 -8.34 -8.38
C GLN A 194 -8.35 -8.00 -6.98
N LEU A 195 -9.13 -6.92 -6.81
CA LEU A 195 -9.71 -6.55 -5.53
C LEU A 195 -10.63 -7.64 -4.98
N LYS A 196 -11.52 -8.19 -5.82
CA LYS A 196 -12.40 -9.30 -5.43
C LYS A 196 -11.64 -10.56 -5.01
N LYS A 197 -10.53 -10.86 -5.69
CA LYS A 197 -9.67 -11.98 -5.31
C LYS A 197 -9.05 -11.78 -3.93
N ILE A 198 -8.55 -10.56 -3.64
CA ILE A 198 -7.94 -10.23 -2.35
C ILE A 198 -8.97 -10.35 -1.22
N THR A 199 -10.11 -9.68 -1.34
CA THR A 199 -11.13 -9.67 -0.28
C THR A 199 -11.63 -11.08 0.02
N LYS A 200 -11.91 -11.88 -1.02
CA LYS A 200 -12.30 -13.29 -0.84
C LYS A 200 -11.22 -14.12 -0.15
N TRP A 201 -9.97 -13.88 -0.45
CA TRP A 201 -8.86 -14.62 0.14
C TRP A 201 -8.68 -14.26 1.62
N VAL A 202 -8.63 -12.96 1.94
CA VAL A 202 -8.37 -12.51 3.33
C VAL A 202 -9.52 -12.84 4.28
N GLU A 203 -10.75 -12.96 3.78
CA GLU A 203 -11.90 -13.41 4.57
C GLU A 203 -11.76 -14.82 5.15
N GLN A 204 -10.78 -15.60 4.70
CA GLN A 204 -10.46 -16.92 5.25
C GLN A 204 -9.62 -16.83 6.54
N LEU A 205 -9.03 -15.69 6.83
CA LEU A 205 -8.30 -15.44 8.06
C LEU A 205 -9.27 -15.05 9.19
N ASP A 206 -8.87 -15.32 10.41
CA ASP A 206 -9.62 -14.89 11.59
C ASP A 206 -9.31 -13.43 11.95
N GLY A 207 -10.24 -12.78 12.66
CA GLY A 207 -10.06 -11.46 13.25
C GLY A 207 -10.54 -10.29 12.40
N VAL A 208 -9.88 -9.14 12.54
CA VAL A 208 -10.20 -7.90 11.85
C VAL A 208 -9.36 -7.79 10.58
N HIS A 209 -10.01 -7.53 9.45
CA HIS A 209 -9.36 -7.45 8.14
C HIS A 209 -9.23 -5.99 7.70
N ILE A 210 -8.00 -5.58 7.39
CA ILE A 210 -7.67 -4.30 6.77
C ILE A 210 -7.03 -4.57 5.41
N VAL A 211 -7.67 -4.11 4.34
CA VAL A 211 -7.11 -4.15 2.98
C VAL A 211 -6.82 -2.73 2.54
N THR A 212 -5.58 -2.45 2.19
CA THR A 212 -5.12 -1.11 1.89
C THR A 212 -4.17 -1.07 0.70
N GLY A 213 -3.97 0.10 0.16
CA GLY A 213 -3.04 0.37 -0.92
C GLY A 213 -3.59 1.29 -1.99
N ASP A 214 -2.83 1.36 -3.08
CA ASP A 214 -3.24 2.02 -4.32
C ASP A 214 -4.05 1.04 -5.18
N PHE A 215 -5.34 1.28 -5.26
CA PHE A 215 -6.24 0.38 -5.99
C PHE A 215 -6.46 0.79 -7.46
N ASN A 216 -5.97 1.97 -7.86
CA ASN A 216 -6.27 2.51 -9.20
C ASN A 216 -7.77 2.51 -9.55
N LEU A 217 -8.63 2.62 -8.54
CA LEU A 217 -10.10 2.67 -8.65
C LEU A 217 -10.59 4.03 -8.18
N PRO A 218 -10.85 4.97 -9.10
CA PRO A 218 -11.26 6.32 -8.73
C PRO A 218 -12.70 6.36 -8.20
N TRP A 219 -13.11 7.54 -7.71
CA TRP A 219 -14.49 7.89 -7.36
C TRP A 219 -15.17 6.99 -6.33
N GLY A 220 -14.42 6.45 -5.37
CA GLY A 220 -15.00 5.60 -4.33
C GLY A 220 -15.55 4.26 -4.85
N LEU A 221 -15.03 3.75 -5.96
CA LEU A 221 -15.50 2.49 -6.54
C LEU A 221 -15.11 1.26 -5.70
N ALA A 222 -14.00 1.30 -4.97
CA ALA A 222 -13.51 0.15 -4.23
C ALA A 222 -14.51 -0.37 -3.17
N PRO A 223 -15.14 0.45 -2.32
CA PRO A 223 -16.15 -0.02 -1.39
C PRO A 223 -17.41 -0.55 -2.10
N ILE A 224 -17.78 0.03 -3.24
CA ILE A 224 -18.94 -0.44 -4.03
C ILE A 224 -18.66 -1.86 -4.59
N ILE A 225 -17.45 -2.09 -5.09
CA ILE A 225 -17.05 -3.36 -5.69
C ILE A 225 -16.91 -4.45 -4.63
N SER A 226 -16.31 -4.13 -3.49
CA SER A 226 -16.00 -5.08 -2.43
C SER A 226 -17.13 -5.31 -1.43
N GLY A 227 -17.99 -4.32 -1.23
CA GLY A 227 -18.95 -4.29 -0.14
C GLY A 227 -18.32 -4.00 1.23
N TRP A 228 -17.04 -3.64 1.27
CA TRP A 228 -16.32 -3.27 2.49
C TRP A 228 -16.41 -1.78 2.77
N GLN A 229 -16.14 -1.38 4.01
CA GLN A 229 -16.16 0.03 4.41
C GLN A 229 -14.85 0.72 4.01
N ASP A 230 -14.97 1.87 3.36
CA ASP A 230 -13.84 2.80 3.15
C ASP A 230 -13.68 3.65 4.41
N LEU A 231 -12.56 3.47 5.10
CA LEU A 231 -12.29 4.09 6.40
C LEU A 231 -11.61 5.45 6.30
N VAL A 232 -11.06 5.81 5.13
CA VAL A 232 -10.41 7.10 4.90
C VAL A 232 -10.78 7.62 3.52
N LYS A 233 -11.84 8.41 3.45
CA LYS A 233 -12.36 8.96 2.20
C LYS A 233 -11.67 10.28 1.85
N GLY A 234 -11.26 10.41 0.60
CA GLY A 234 -10.76 11.66 0.06
C GLY A 234 -9.67 11.48 -0.99
N PRO A 235 -9.36 12.56 -1.72
CA PRO A 235 -8.37 12.51 -2.79
C PRO A 235 -6.95 12.45 -2.22
N THR A 236 -6.11 11.61 -2.83
CA THR A 236 -4.70 11.45 -2.49
C THR A 236 -3.77 11.70 -3.68
N TYR A 237 -4.32 11.75 -4.88
CA TYR A 237 -3.57 11.88 -6.13
C TYR A 237 -4.13 13.01 -7.02
N PRO A 238 -3.29 13.78 -7.73
CA PRO A 238 -1.85 13.88 -7.51
C PRO A 238 -1.53 14.69 -6.25
N SER A 239 -0.39 14.43 -5.60
CA SER A 239 -0.05 14.99 -4.28
C SER A 239 -0.01 16.52 -4.22
N TRP A 240 0.31 17.19 -5.33
CA TRP A 240 0.37 18.67 -5.43
C TRP A 240 -0.98 19.34 -5.66
N LYS A 241 -2.00 18.60 -6.10
CA LYS A 241 -3.38 19.07 -6.27
C LYS A 241 -4.34 17.86 -6.19
N PRO A 242 -4.56 17.31 -5.01
CA PRO A 242 -5.35 16.10 -4.86
C PRO A 242 -6.77 16.25 -5.42
N SER A 243 -7.14 15.37 -6.32
CA SER A 243 -8.44 15.36 -7.00
C SER A 243 -9.03 13.96 -7.21
N LEU A 244 -8.21 12.91 -7.12
CA LEU A 244 -8.62 11.53 -7.29
C LEU A 244 -8.31 10.71 -6.03
N GLU A 245 -9.26 9.86 -5.65
CA GLU A 245 -9.08 8.84 -4.62
C GLU A 245 -8.63 7.54 -5.30
N PHE A 246 -7.37 7.18 -5.10
CA PHE A 246 -6.78 5.91 -5.54
C PHE A 246 -6.32 5.04 -4.37
N ASP A 247 -6.04 5.67 -3.24
CA ASP A 247 -5.50 5.04 -2.05
C ASP A 247 -6.62 4.82 -1.03
N TYR A 248 -6.75 3.58 -0.59
CA TYR A 248 -7.83 3.15 0.28
C TYR A 248 -7.30 2.45 1.53
N ILE A 249 -8.03 2.58 2.61
CA ILE A 249 -7.95 1.71 3.79
C ILE A 249 -9.36 1.18 4.03
N MET A 250 -9.57 -0.10 3.79
CA MET A 250 -10.89 -0.72 3.88
C MET A 250 -10.93 -1.81 4.93
N SER A 251 -12.08 -1.98 5.54
CA SER A 251 -12.37 -3.08 6.47
C SER A 251 -13.76 -3.65 6.25
N LYS A 252 -13.91 -4.93 6.58
CA LYS A 252 -15.20 -5.60 6.64
C LYS A 252 -15.85 -5.41 8.00
N GLU A 253 -15.05 -5.40 9.07
CA GLU A 253 -15.50 -5.40 10.47
C GLU A 253 -15.58 -3.98 11.05
N LEU A 254 -14.73 -3.06 10.62
CA LEU A 254 -14.70 -1.67 11.11
C LEU A 254 -15.52 -0.75 10.22
N SER A 255 -16.12 0.26 10.85
CA SER A 255 -16.83 1.35 10.19
C SER A 255 -16.11 2.70 10.42
N ALA A 256 -16.59 3.74 9.75
CA ALA A 256 -16.06 5.10 9.94
C ALA A 256 -16.17 5.60 11.39
N ASN A 257 -17.12 5.08 12.18
CA ASN A 257 -17.28 5.44 13.59
C ASN A 257 -16.22 4.81 14.51
N ASP A 258 -15.57 3.74 14.03
CA ASP A 258 -14.59 2.99 14.81
C ASP A 258 -13.17 3.53 14.66
N VAL A 259 -12.97 4.51 13.78
CA VAL A 259 -11.64 5.02 13.43
C VAL A 259 -11.57 6.54 13.40
N ILE A 260 -10.34 7.05 13.50
CA ILE A 260 -10.00 8.45 13.22
C ILE A 260 -9.19 8.44 11.92
N PRO A 261 -9.78 8.92 10.80
CA PRO A 261 -9.08 8.97 9.51
C PRO A 261 -8.20 10.21 9.40
N LYS A 262 -7.13 10.10 8.61
CA LYS A 262 -6.28 11.25 8.25
C LYS A 262 -5.69 11.07 6.86
N ILE A 263 -5.82 12.08 6.00
CA ILE A 263 -5.00 12.24 4.80
C ILE A 263 -3.90 13.24 5.14
N HIS A 264 -2.66 12.83 4.91
CA HIS A 264 -1.49 13.60 5.31
C HIS A 264 -1.15 14.71 4.31
N SER A 265 -0.37 15.69 4.75
CA SER A 265 0.22 16.68 3.88
C SER A 265 1.27 16.05 2.95
N HIS A 266 1.69 16.78 1.93
CA HIS A 266 2.77 16.35 1.06
C HIS A 266 4.11 16.43 1.79
N HIS A 267 4.86 15.33 1.81
CA HIS A 267 6.12 15.20 2.54
C HIS A 267 7.36 15.31 1.63
N GLY A 268 7.21 15.89 0.45
CA GLY A 268 8.30 16.16 -0.48
C GLY A 268 8.66 15.03 -1.44
N ILE A 269 8.09 13.86 -1.27
CA ILE A 269 8.24 12.71 -2.18
C ILE A 269 6.87 12.22 -2.62
N SER A 270 6.85 11.46 -3.70
CA SER A 270 5.68 10.78 -4.27
C SER A 270 4.62 11.72 -4.86
N ASP A 271 3.96 11.25 -5.89
CA ASP A 271 2.76 11.84 -6.47
C ASP A 271 1.47 11.42 -5.77
N HIS A 272 1.57 10.61 -4.70
CA HIS A 272 0.49 10.26 -3.79
C HIS A 272 0.70 10.85 -2.40
N LEU A 273 -0.40 11.20 -1.71
CA LEU A 273 -0.40 11.50 -0.29
C LEU A 273 -0.54 10.22 0.53
N ALA A 274 0.15 10.16 1.66
CA ALA A 274 -0.10 9.12 2.65
C ALA A 274 -1.47 9.30 3.32
N SER A 275 -2.09 8.22 3.73
CA SER A 275 -3.31 8.23 4.53
C SER A 275 -3.26 7.21 5.66
N SER A 276 -3.96 7.52 6.75
CA SER A 276 -3.93 6.73 7.98
C SER A 276 -5.31 6.60 8.60
N ILE A 277 -5.46 5.52 9.38
CA ILE A 277 -6.54 5.37 10.35
C ILE A 277 -5.94 5.07 11.71
N THR A 278 -6.58 5.56 12.76
CA THR A 278 -6.33 5.14 14.14
C THR A 278 -7.61 4.55 14.70
N ILE A 279 -7.55 3.33 15.22
CA ILE A 279 -8.71 2.65 15.83
C ILE A 279 -9.03 3.33 17.16
N ARG A 280 -10.31 3.63 17.41
CA ARG A 280 -10.80 4.32 18.62
C ARG A 280 -10.79 3.43 19.84
#